data_bb02e822535eb4c08cd9cf8b8fbd243b
#
_entry.id   bb02e822535eb4c08cd9cf8b8fbd243b
#
_cell.length_a   1.000
_cell.length_b   1.000
_cell.length_c   1.000
_cell.angle_alpha   90.00
_cell.angle_beta   90.00
_cell.angle_gamma   90.00
#
_symmetry.space_group_name_H-M   'P 1'
#
loop_
_entity.id
_entity.type
_entity.pdbx_description
1 polymer ?
#
loop_
_entity_poly.entity_id
_entity_poly.type
_entity_poly.pdbx_seq_one_letter_code
_entity_poly.pdbx_strand_id
1 'polypeptide(L)'
;MNKSKAQQIFGDNAEAYANSPVHVRDDSLDIIEKMLAGYNFEMALDVGTGAGFTAISISNISHTVLASDPTRPMLEQTRKTSISANSANISVIQNIAEQIPISTNTVDLITCRKAGHHFPEFDKYIHECSRILKQKGILIIADSISPENEDLDQWLNQIELERDPSHVRNRKLSEINMILNKYHLRTVEHQLTRIHLSFNSWVDRTGVSKSYKNHIQQKFINAEPHIKEAFQIRSIDKDILFSWPCAVMKCVKSV
;
A
#
# COMPACT_ATOMS: atom_id res chain seq x y z
N MET A 1 21.04 14.47 2.94
CA MET A 1 20.70 13.28 2.09
C MET A 1 19.68 13.73 1.05
N ASN A 2 19.86 13.31 -0.21
CA ASN A 2 18.85 13.58 -1.24
C ASN A 2 17.58 12.77 -0.95
N LYS A 3 16.41 13.43 -1.04
CA LYS A 3 15.12 12.75 -0.91
C LYS A 3 14.94 11.71 -2.03
N SER A 4 14.34 10.55 -1.72
CA SER A 4 13.92 9.62 -2.76
C SER A 4 12.79 10.21 -3.62
N LYS A 5 12.54 9.66 -4.82
CA LYS A 5 11.40 10.09 -5.66
C LYS A 5 10.08 9.96 -4.92
N ALA A 6 9.89 8.88 -4.17
CA ALA A 6 8.69 8.68 -3.34
C ALA A 6 8.54 9.80 -2.30
N GLN A 7 9.61 10.15 -1.57
CA GLN A 7 9.57 11.23 -0.59
C GLN A 7 9.26 12.60 -1.20
N GLN A 8 9.65 12.84 -2.44
CA GLN A 8 9.32 14.07 -3.16
C GLN A 8 7.85 14.08 -3.56
N ILE A 9 7.39 13.08 -4.31
CA ILE A 9 6.02 13.01 -4.85
C ILE A 9 4.98 12.99 -3.73
N PHE A 10 5.17 12.13 -2.72
CA PHE A 10 4.23 12.04 -1.59
C PHE A 10 4.32 13.26 -0.67
N GLY A 11 5.49 13.86 -0.53
CA GLY A 11 5.67 15.08 0.25
C GLY A 11 4.92 16.26 -0.36
N ASP A 12 5.04 16.45 -1.66
CA ASP A 12 4.41 17.56 -2.39
C ASP A 12 2.88 17.39 -2.53
N ASN A 13 2.37 16.17 -2.44
CA ASN A 13 0.95 15.84 -2.64
C ASN A 13 0.26 15.26 -1.38
N ALA A 14 0.84 15.42 -0.19
CA ALA A 14 0.34 14.80 1.04
C ALA A 14 -1.14 15.09 1.34
N GLU A 15 -1.60 16.31 1.11
CA GLU A 15 -3.00 16.72 1.27
C GLU A 15 -3.92 16.05 0.24
N ALA A 16 -3.50 15.93 -1.01
CA ALA A 16 -4.27 15.26 -2.06
C ALA A 16 -4.46 13.76 -1.75
N TYR A 17 -3.43 13.10 -1.21
CA TYR A 17 -3.53 11.71 -0.76
C TYR A 17 -4.44 11.56 0.48
N ALA A 18 -4.39 12.49 1.42
CA ALA A 18 -5.26 12.50 2.60
C ALA A 18 -6.75 12.67 2.25
N ASN A 19 -7.06 13.35 1.16
CA ASN A 19 -8.43 13.57 0.67
C ASN A 19 -8.86 12.56 -0.41
N SER A 20 -8.01 11.61 -0.78
CA SER A 20 -8.31 10.63 -1.82
C SER A 20 -9.23 9.52 -1.29
N PRO A 21 -10.45 9.33 -1.86
CA PRO A 21 -11.42 8.36 -1.36
C PRO A 21 -10.85 6.94 -1.23
N VAL A 22 -10.07 6.49 -2.21
CA VAL A 22 -9.46 5.14 -2.21
C VAL A 22 -8.36 4.97 -1.16
N HIS A 23 -7.83 6.05 -0.57
CA HIS A 23 -6.88 5.99 0.54
C HIS A 23 -7.60 6.11 1.88
N VAL A 24 -8.64 6.94 1.95
CA VAL A 24 -9.45 7.11 3.16
C VAL A 24 -10.11 5.80 3.55
N ARG A 25 -10.89 5.21 2.65
CA ARG A 25 -11.54 3.91 2.87
C ARG A 25 -11.84 3.24 1.54
N ASP A 26 -11.58 1.94 1.48
CA ASP A 26 -11.95 1.07 0.38
C ASP A 26 -12.10 -0.37 0.89
N ASP A 27 -12.47 -1.29 0.00
CA ASP A 27 -12.68 -2.70 0.36
C ASP A 27 -11.46 -3.32 1.07
N SER A 28 -10.23 -2.88 0.75
CA SER A 28 -9.03 -3.44 1.38
C SER A 28 -8.97 -3.14 2.88
N LEU A 29 -9.42 -1.96 3.32
CA LEU A 29 -9.48 -1.60 4.72
C LEU A 29 -10.57 -2.40 5.46
N ASP A 30 -11.76 -2.56 4.83
CA ASP A 30 -12.84 -3.36 5.38
C ASP A 30 -12.44 -4.84 5.55
N ILE A 31 -11.66 -5.37 4.61
CA ILE A 31 -11.13 -6.73 4.68
C ILE A 31 -10.12 -6.85 5.83
N ILE A 32 -9.21 -5.87 5.99
CA ILE A 32 -8.25 -5.84 7.11
C ILE A 32 -9.00 -5.90 8.45
N GLU A 33 -10.01 -5.03 8.62
CA GLU A 33 -10.81 -5.00 9.85
C GLU A 33 -11.48 -6.34 10.13
N LYS A 34 -12.03 -7.01 9.12
CA LYS A 34 -12.64 -8.36 9.24
C LYS A 34 -11.60 -9.42 9.60
N MET A 35 -10.43 -9.43 8.96
CA MET A 35 -9.35 -10.39 9.23
C MET A 35 -8.77 -10.24 10.64
N LEU A 36 -8.89 -9.04 11.23
CA LEU A 36 -8.39 -8.72 12.56
C LEU A 36 -9.48 -8.66 13.63
N ALA A 37 -10.73 -8.98 13.28
CA ALA A 37 -11.83 -8.98 14.23
C ALA A 37 -11.58 -9.95 15.40
N GLY A 38 -11.78 -9.47 16.63
CA GLY A 38 -11.58 -10.25 17.86
C GLY A 38 -10.12 -10.33 18.35
N TYR A 39 -9.17 -9.72 17.65
CA TYR A 39 -7.80 -9.58 18.15
C TYR A 39 -7.64 -8.35 19.05
N ASN A 40 -6.71 -8.44 19.98
CA ASN A 40 -6.15 -7.31 20.73
C ASN A 40 -4.62 -7.42 20.73
N PHE A 41 -3.94 -6.31 20.46
CA PHE A 41 -2.49 -6.25 20.33
C PHE A 41 -1.90 -5.26 21.34
N GLU A 42 -0.78 -5.60 21.96
CA GLU A 42 -0.04 -4.66 22.79
C GLU A 42 0.64 -3.59 21.93
N MET A 43 1.27 -4.03 20.83
CA MET A 43 2.02 -3.13 19.95
C MET A 43 1.75 -3.46 18.48
N ALA A 44 1.25 -2.47 17.74
CA ALA A 44 1.09 -2.53 16.30
C ALA A 44 1.99 -1.50 15.58
N LEU A 45 2.40 -1.83 14.35
CA LEU A 45 3.14 -0.95 13.45
C LEU A 45 2.42 -0.87 12.10
N ASP A 46 2.17 0.34 11.62
CA ASP A 46 1.67 0.59 10.26
C ASP A 46 2.82 1.15 9.41
N VAL A 47 3.27 0.38 8.40
CA VAL A 47 4.43 0.71 7.54
C VAL A 47 3.95 1.35 6.25
N GLY A 48 4.53 2.51 5.90
CA GLY A 48 4.07 3.33 4.79
C GLY A 48 2.69 3.91 5.10
N THR A 49 2.53 4.44 6.31
CA THR A 49 1.22 4.85 6.87
C THR A 49 0.52 5.96 6.07
N GLY A 50 1.28 6.77 5.31
CA GLY A 50 0.74 7.91 4.57
C GLY A 50 -0.01 8.88 5.49
N ALA A 51 -1.31 9.08 5.25
CA ALA A 51 -2.17 9.94 6.07
C ALA A 51 -2.74 9.25 7.33
N GLY A 52 -2.38 7.98 7.61
CA GLY A 52 -2.67 7.32 8.87
C GLY A 52 -3.98 6.52 8.94
N PHE A 53 -4.70 6.32 7.85
CA PHE A 53 -6.02 5.67 7.88
C PHE A 53 -5.98 4.22 8.37
N THR A 54 -4.96 3.45 7.98
CA THR A 54 -4.79 2.09 8.47
C THR A 54 -4.38 2.09 9.95
N ALA A 55 -3.46 2.98 10.34
CA ALA A 55 -3.06 3.15 11.75
C ALA A 55 -4.27 3.48 12.64
N ILE A 56 -5.17 4.37 12.18
CA ILE A 56 -6.42 4.71 12.89
C ILE A 56 -7.34 3.48 13.01
N SER A 57 -7.52 2.72 11.91
CA SER A 57 -8.36 1.53 11.93
C SER A 57 -7.88 0.49 12.96
N ILE A 58 -6.59 0.23 13.03
CA ILE A 58 -6.02 -0.75 13.98
C ILE A 58 -5.84 -0.18 15.41
N SER A 59 -5.99 1.12 15.62
CA SER A 59 -5.82 1.76 16.93
C SER A 59 -6.85 1.29 17.96
N ASN A 60 -8.06 0.91 17.51
CA ASN A 60 -9.13 0.41 18.37
C ASN A 60 -8.89 -1.02 18.90
N ILE A 61 -7.96 -1.75 18.28
CA ILE A 61 -7.61 -3.13 18.65
C ILE A 61 -6.15 -3.26 19.10
N SER A 62 -5.50 -2.14 19.37
CA SER A 62 -4.10 -2.09 19.78
C SER A 62 -3.91 -1.14 20.96
N HIS A 63 -3.07 -1.52 21.93
CA HIS A 63 -2.74 -0.63 23.05
C HIS A 63 -1.85 0.53 22.57
N THR A 64 -0.87 0.25 21.74
CA THR A 64 0.02 1.25 21.12
C THR A 64 0.13 1.00 19.63
N VAL A 65 0.04 2.07 18.83
CA VAL A 65 0.28 2.03 17.38
C VAL A 65 1.44 2.95 17.02
N LEU A 66 2.43 2.42 16.32
CA LEU A 66 3.45 3.21 15.63
C LEU A 66 3.06 3.35 14.16
N ALA A 67 2.96 4.58 13.67
CA ALA A 67 2.70 4.90 12.28
C ALA A 67 4.01 5.36 11.61
N SER A 68 4.50 4.61 10.65
CA SER A 68 5.82 4.79 10.06
C SER A 68 5.74 5.20 8.60
N ASP A 69 6.49 6.25 8.23
CA ASP A 69 6.60 6.74 6.85
C ASP A 69 7.94 7.46 6.66
N PRO A 70 8.61 7.36 5.50
CA PRO A 70 9.84 8.10 5.23
C PRO A 70 9.60 9.60 5.00
N THR A 71 8.34 10.02 4.80
CA THR A 71 7.95 11.34 4.33
C THR A 71 7.39 12.18 5.47
N ARG A 72 8.14 13.18 5.91
CA ARG A 72 7.72 14.03 7.03
C ARG A 72 6.34 14.69 6.84
N PRO A 73 5.99 15.27 5.67
CA PRO A 73 4.65 15.80 5.45
C PRO A 73 3.53 14.77 5.62
N MET A 74 3.75 13.49 5.24
CA MET A 74 2.80 12.41 5.50
C MET A 74 2.63 12.17 7.00
N LEU A 75 3.71 12.12 7.77
CA LEU A 75 3.63 11.97 9.23
C LEU A 75 2.93 13.14 9.92
N GLU A 76 3.10 14.36 9.41
CA GLU A 76 2.35 15.53 9.87
C GLU A 76 0.85 15.40 9.56
N GLN A 77 0.50 14.84 8.39
CA GLN A 77 -0.88 14.52 8.05
C GLN A 77 -1.44 13.40 8.93
N THR A 78 -0.67 12.34 9.20
CA THR A 78 -1.05 11.26 10.13
C THR A 78 -1.39 11.83 11.52
N ARG A 79 -0.62 12.78 12.05
CA ARG A 79 -0.93 13.41 13.35
C ARG A 79 -2.28 14.17 13.30
N LYS A 80 -2.53 14.92 12.22
CA LYS A 80 -3.80 15.65 12.06
C LYS A 80 -5.00 14.70 12.00
N THR A 81 -4.92 13.65 11.18
CA THR A 81 -6.00 12.66 11.05
C THR A 81 -6.23 11.88 12.34
N SER A 82 -5.15 11.49 13.05
CA SER A 82 -5.25 10.81 14.35
C SER A 82 -5.95 11.65 15.41
N ILE A 83 -5.62 12.95 15.50
CA ILE A 83 -6.30 13.90 16.41
C ILE A 83 -7.78 14.01 16.03
N SER A 84 -8.09 14.18 14.73
CA SER A 84 -9.47 14.29 14.25
C SER A 84 -10.30 13.03 14.51
N ALA A 85 -9.65 11.85 14.53
CA ALA A 85 -10.27 10.55 14.82
C ALA A 85 -10.28 10.20 16.32
N ASN A 86 -9.78 11.08 17.21
CA ASN A 86 -9.61 10.82 18.65
C ASN A 86 -8.76 9.56 18.96
N SER A 87 -7.81 9.21 18.09
CA SER A 87 -6.90 8.06 18.27
C SER A 87 -5.61 8.51 18.98
N ALA A 88 -5.67 8.60 20.32
CA ALA A 88 -4.59 9.13 21.15
C ALA A 88 -3.39 8.16 21.32
N ASN A 89 -3.57 6.89 20.98
CA ASN A 89 -2.55 5.84 21.13
C ASN A 89 -1.68 5.66 19.88
N ILE A 90 -1.74 6.59 18.91
CA ILE A 90 -0.91 6.58 17.71
C ILE A 90 0.28 7.51 17.89
N SER A 91 1.49 6.98 17.73
CA SER A 91 2.73 7.73 17.62
C SER A 91 3.34 7.59 16.23
N VAL A 92 4.06 8.61 15.75
CA VAL A 92 4.66 8.58 14.42
C VAL A 92 6.17 8.40 14.49
N ILE A 93 6.73 7.66 13.53
CA ILE A 93 8.17 7.43 13.42
C ILE A 93 8.60 7.59 11.96
N GLN A 94 9.72 8.29 11.73
CA GLN A 94 10.25 8.51 10.38
C GLN A 94 11.35 7.49 10.07
N ASN A 95 11.06 6.56 9.16
CA ASN A 95 12.02 5.57 8.65
C ASN A 95 11.61 5.05 7.27
N ILE A 96 12.54 4.41 6.59
CA ILE A 96 12.25 3.61 5.40
C ILE A 96 11.80 2.21 5.81
N ALA A 97 11.03 1.54 4.95
CA ALA A 97 10.49 0.21 5.24
C ALA A 97 11.59 -0.87 5.37
N GLU A 98 12.70 -0.67 4.68
CA GLU A 98 13.85 -1.59 4.64
C GLU A 98 14.78 -1.46 5.86
N GLN A 99 14.52 -0.48 6.76
CA GLN A 99 15.30 -0.27 7.99
C GLN A 99 14.40 0.32 9.07
N ILE A 100 13.82 -0.55 9.88
CA ILE A 100 12.87 -0.19 10.93
C ILE A 100 13.56 -0.12 12.28
N PRO A 101 13.62 1.06 12.95
CA PRO A 101 14.36 1.25 14.21
C PRO A 101 13.58 0.72 15.42
N ILE A 102 13.15 -0.52 15.35
CA ILE A 102 12.43 -1.27 16.40
C ILE A 102 13.22 -2.54 16.71
N SER A 103 13.27 -2.92 17.97
CA SER A 103 13.96 -4.13 18.43
C SER A 103 13.32 -5.41 17.87
N THR A 104 14.12 -6.47 17.77
CA THR A 104 13.65 -7.80 17.36
C THR A 104 12.58 -8.34 18.31
N ASN A 105 11.58 -9.04 17.77
CA ASN A 105 10.50 -9.69 18.54
C ASN A 105 9.74 -8.74 19.49
N THR A 106 9.36 -7.56 18.99
CA THR A 106 8.71 -6.51 19.81
C THR A 106 7.24 -6.28 19.41
N VAL A 107 6.90 -6.46 18.11
CA VAL A 107 5.62 -6.06 17.55
C VAL A 107 4.68 -7.27 17.38
N ASP A 108 3.42 -7.11 17.73
CA ASP A 108 2.39 -8.16 17.60
C ASP A 108 1.71 -8.14 16.23
N LEU A 109 1.49 -6.92 15.69
CA LEU A 109 0.83 -6.70 14.41
C LEU A 109 1.64 -5.72 13.57
N ILE A 110 1.88 -6.07 12.31
CA ILE A 110 2.37 -5.13 11.29
C ILE A 110 1.30 -5.03 10.20
N THR A 111 0.98 -3.80 9.79
CA THR A 111 0.16 -3.53 8.61
C THR A 111 0.95 -2.74 7.57
N CYS A 112 0.70 -3.01 6.30
CA CYS A 112 1.19 -2.23 5.17
C CYS A 112 0.10 -2.20 4.11
N ARG A 113 -0.49 -1.03 3.86
CA ARG A 113 -1.57 -0.87 2.88
C ARG A 113 -1.21 0.16 1.82
N LYS A 114 -1.23 -0.26 0.54
CA LYS A 114 -0.97 0.58 -0.63
C LYS A 114 0.38 1.31 -0.60
N ALA A 115 1.42 0.62 -0.13
CA ALA A 115 2.76 1.19 -0.01
C ALA A 115 3.88 0.27 -0.51
N GLY A 116 3.70 -1.04 -0.42
CA GLY A 116 4.73 -2.02 -0.75
C GLY A 116 5.22 -1.98 -2.20
N HIS A 117 4.37 -1.52 -3.13
CA HIS A 117 4.75 -1.33 -4.53
C HIS A 117 5.72 -0.16 -4.76
N HIS A 118 5.97 0.67 -3.75
CA HIS A 118 6.99 1.73 -3.76
C HIS A 118 8.31 1.33 -3.08
N PHE A 119 8.40 0.16 -2.45
CA PHE A 119 9.60 -0.24 -1.72
C PHE A 119 10.67 -0.78 -2.67
N PRO A 120 11.84 -0.10 -2.79
CA PRO A 120 12.91 -0.52 -3.69
C PRO A 120 13.43 -1.92 -3.38
N GLU A 121 13.56 -2.26 -2.11
CA GLU A 121 14.08 -3.55 -1.64
C GLU A 121 13.02 -4.29 -0.82
N PHE A 122 11.90 -4.66 -1.46
CA PHE A 122 10.79 -5.34 -0.80
C PHE A 122 11.20 -6.61 -0.03
N ASP A 123 12.22 -7.31 -0.51
CA ASP A 123 12.81 -8.46 0.19
C ASP A 123 13.37 -8.05 1.56
N LYS A 124 14.06 -6.92 1.65
CA LYS A 124 14.55 -6.38 2.94
C LYS A 124 13.41 -5.90 3.85
N TYR A 125 12.36 -5.31 3.27
CA TYR A 125 11.17 -4.95 4.04
C TYR A 125 10.54 -6.17 4.71
N ILE A 126 10.36 -7.27 3.99
CA ILE A 126 9.80 -8.51 4.55
C ILE A 126 10.76 -9.12 5.61
N HIS A 127 12.07 -9.04 5.37
CA HIS A 127 13.06 -9.42 6.39
C HIS A 127 12.92 -8.61 7.69
N GLU A 128 12.78 -7.28 7.59
CA GLU A 128 12.56 -6.41 8.75
C GLU A 128 11.24 -6.73 9.47
N CYS A 129 10.14 -6.96 8.72
CA CYS A 129 8.89 -7.41 9.30
C CYS A 129 9.07 -8.70 10.09
N SER A 130 9.74 -9.70 9.51
CA SER A 130 10.03 -10.96 10.22
C SER A 130 10.89 -10.74 11.46
N ARG A 131 11.91 -9.87 11.38
CA ARG A 131 12.79 -9.57 12.51
C ARG A 131 12.04 -8.97 13.70
N ILE A 132 11.20 -7.96 13.47
CA ILE A 132 10.54 -7.21 14.55
C ILE A 132 9.27 -7.87 15.08
N LEU A 133 8.59 -8.72 14.27
CA LEU A 133 7.43 -9.46 14.73
C LEU A 133 7.79 -10.46 15.83
N LYS A 134 6.97 -10.53 16.86
CA LYS A 134 6.97 -11.61 17.83
C LYS A 134 6.65 -12.95 17.18
N GLN A 135 6.96 -14.05 17.85
CA GLN A 135 6.49 -15.38 17.46
C GLN A 135 4.96 -15.38 17.40
N LYS A 136 4.39 -15.95 16.33
CA LYS A 136 2.96 -15.91 16.01
C LYS A 136 2.40 -14.49 15.76
N GLY A 137 3.25 -13.47 15.68
CA GLY A 137 2.87 -12.13 15.27
C GLY A 137 2.31 -12.11 13.85
N ILE A 138 1.46 -11.16 13.56
CA ILE A 138 0.69 -11.05 12.31
C ILE A 138 1.26 -9.93 11.45
N LEU A 139 1.46 -10.24 10.16
CA LEU A 139 1.70 -9.26 9.11
C LEU A 139 0.48 -9.21 8.18
N ILE A 140 -0.10 -8.03 8.00
CA ILE A 140 -1.11 -7.75 6.97
C ILE A 140 -0.46 -6.95 5.84
N ILE A 141 -0.55 -7.48 4.63
CA ILE A 141 -0.19 -6.77 3.40
C ILE A 141 -1.47 -6.57 2.59
N ALA A 142 -1.80 -5.34 2.26
CA ALA A 142 -2.92 -4.98 1.41
C ALA A 142 -2.43 -4.07 0.29
N ASP A 143 -2.23 -4.61 -0.91
CA ASP A 143 -1.67 -3.82 -2.02
C ASP A 143 -2.23 -4.25 -3.38
N SER A 144 -2.05 -3.37 -4.37
CA SER A 144 -2.23 -3.76 -5.75
C SER A 144 -1.24 -4.87 -6.11
N ILE A 145 -1.73 -5.89 -6.78
CA ILE A 145 -0.94 -7.02 -7.24
C ILE A 145 -0.93 -7.07 -8.76
N SER A 146 0.11 -7.67 -9.31
CA SER A 146 0.16 -7.97 -10.74
C SER A 146 -0.47 -9.33 -11.03
N PRO A 147 -1.17 -9.48 -12.18
CA PRO A 147 -1.58 -10.79 -12.67
C PRO A 147 -0.38 -11.72 -12.90
N GLU A 148 -0.62 -13.03 -12.80
CA GLU A 148 0.43 -14.03 -13.09
C GLU A 148 0.81 -14.10 -14.59
N ASN A 149 -0.08 -13.63 -15.47
CA ASN A 149 0.18 -13.52 -16.91
C ASN A 149 1.21 -12.43 -17.20
N GLU A 150 2.23 -12.75 -17.98
CA GLU A 150 3.38 -11.88 -18.22
C GLU A 150 3.02 -10.59 -18.97
N ASP A 151 2.17 -10.66 -19.99
CA ASP A 151 1.77 -9.48 -20.77
C ASP A 151 0.98 -8.48 -19.90
N LEU A 152 0.11 -8.99 -19.04
CA LEU A 152 -0.65 -8.18 -18.10
C LEU A 152 0.25 -7.57 -17.02
N ASP A 153 1.23 -8.34 -16.52
CA ASP A 153 2.22 -7.89 -15.55
C ASP A 153 3.06 -6.73 -16.11
N GLN A 154 3.59 -6.90 -17.30
CA GLN A 154 4.40 -5.88 -17.96
C GLN A 154 3.60 -4.61 -18.23
N TRP A 155 2.38 -4.75 -18.79
CA TRP A 155 1.53 -3.61 -19.10
C TRP A 155 1.16 -2.80 -17.83
N LEU A 156 0.74 -3.47 -16.76
CA LEU A 156 0.37 -2.83 -15.49
C LEU A 156 1.55 -2.06 -14.90
N ASN A 157 2.70 -2.72 -14.76
CA ASN A 157 3.87 -2.10 -14.14
C ASN A 157 4.44 -0.95 -14.98
N GLN A 158 4.39 -1.05 -16.31
CA GLN A 158 4.79 0.04 -17.20
C GLN A 158 3.88 1.26 -17.06
N ILE A 159 2.56 1.07 -17.04
CA ILE A 159 1.57 2.16 -16.90
C ILE A 159 1.73 2.86 -15.55
N GLU A 160 1.89 2.10 -14.46
CA GLU A 160 2.11 2.67 -13.12
C GLU A 160 3.42 3.47 -13.07
N LEU A 161 4.52 2.95 -13.63
CA LEU A 161 5.80 3.65 -13.65
C LEU A 161 5.75 4.93 -14.49
N GLU A 162 5.02 4.93 -15.61
CA GLU A 162 4.83 6.12 -16.44
C GLU A 162 4.01 7.19 -15.72
N ARG A 163 3.02 6.79 -14.96
CA ARG A 163 2.19 7.72 -14.18
C ARG A 163 2.92 8.22 -12.93
N ASP A 164 3.67 7.36 -12.27
CA ASP A 164 4.33 7.65 -11.00
C ASP A 164 5.79 7.14 -11.02
N PRO A 165 6.77 8.05 -11.21
CA PRO A 165 8.16 7.68 -11.23
C PRO A 165 8.71 7.11 -9.91
N SER A 166 7.93 7.11 -8.83
CA SER A 166 8.27 6.47 -7.57
C SER A 166 7.79 5.02 -7.49
N HIS A 167 6.95 4.59 -8.43
CA HIS A 167 6.53 3.20 -8.54
C HIS A 167 7.73 2.29 -8.78
N VAL A 168 7.80 1.19 -8.03
CA VAL A 168 8.85 0.18 -8.19
C VAL A 168 8.26 -1.05 -8.88
N ARG A 169 7.27 -1.69 -8.26
CA ARG A 169 6.64 -2.89 -8.83
C ARG A 169 5.37 -3.31 -8.09
N ASN A 170 4.30 -3.50 -8.84
CA ASN A 170 3.20 -4.38 -8.41
C ASN A 170 3.66 -5.83 -8.59
N ARG A 171 3.73 -6.58 -7.50
CA ARG A 171 4.25 -7.96 -7.51
C ARG A 171 3.12 -8.95 -7.75
N LYS A 172 3.45 -10.06 -8.41
CA LYS A 172 2.57 -11.22 -8.51
C LYS A 172 2.35 -11.82 -7.12
N LEU A 173 1.19 -12.42 -6.89
CA LEU A 173 0.90 -13.07 -5.61
C LEU A 173 1.89 -14.20 -5.30
N SER A 174 2.32 -14.93 -6.34
CA SER A 174 3.37 -15.95 -6.26
C SER A 174 4.71 -15.39 -5.81
N GLU A 175 5.13 -14.22 -6.32
CA GLU A 175 6.37 -13.54 -5.93
C GLU A 175 6.33 -13.13 -4.45
N ILE A 176 5.21 -12.54 -4.00
CA ILE A 176 5.03 -12.13 -2.60
C ILE A 176 5.14 -13.34 -1.68
N ASN A 177 4.42 -14.43 -1.99
CA ASN A 177 4.46 -15.65 -1.17
C ASN A 177 5.85 -16.31 -1.13
N MET A 178 6.60 -16.27 -2.22
CA MET A 178 7.97 -16.77 -2.25
C MET A 178 8.88 -15.97 -1.29
N ILE A 179 8.77 -14.64 -1.28
CA ILE A 179 9.56 -13.78 -0.40
C ILE A 179 9.12 -13.96 1.07
N LEU A 180 7.82 -14.04 1.34
CA LEU A 180 7.29 -14.29 2.69
C LEU A 180 7.83 -15.59 3.28
N ASN A 181 7.77 -16.68 2.52
CA ASN A 181 8.25 -18.00 2.95
C ASN A 181 9.75 -17.99 3.24
N LYS A 182 10.57 -17.27 2.47
CA LYS A 182 12.01 -17.10 2.69
C LYS A 182 12.32 -16.57 4.10
N TYR A 183 11.44 -15.75 4.67
CA TYR A 183 11.60 -15.13 5.98
C TYR A 183 10.65 -15.70 7.04
N HIS A 184 10.22 -16.95 6.89
CA HIS A 184 9.37 -17.65 7.85
C HIS A 184 8.02 -16.96 8.13
N LEU A 185 7.51 -16.18 7.17
CA LEU A 185 6.18 -15.63 7.18
C LEU A 185 5.28 -16.44 6.27
N ARG A 186 4.23 -17.06 6.81
CA ARG A 186 3.32 -17.90 6.04
C ARG A 186 1.97 -17.21 5.89
N THR A 187 1.49 -17.07 4.67
CA THR A 187 0.12 -16.64 4.39
C THR A 187 -0.86 -17.67 4.92
N VAL A 188 -1.71 -17.29 5.85
CA VAL A 188 -2.75 -18.13 6.46
C VAL A 188 -4.14 -17.83 5.93
N GLU A 189 -4.34 -16.62 5.43
CA GLU A 189 -5.59 -16.15 4.84
C GLU A 189 -5.29 -15.09 3.80
N HIS A 190 -6.00 -15.08 2.68
CA HIS A 190 -5.97 -13.97 1.73
C HIS A 190 -7.33 -13.76 1.08
N GLN A 191 -7.61 -12.52 0.71
CA GLN A 191 -8.79 -12.14 -0.06
C GLN A 191 -8.39 -11.24 -1.21
N LEU A 192 -8.90 -11.56 -2.39
CA LEU A 192 -8.72 -10.74 -3.58
C LEU A 192 -9.86 -9.72 -3.66
N THR A 193 -9.52 -8.52 -4.04
CA THR A 193 -10.46 -7.42 -4.31
C THR A 193 -9.93 -6.58 -5.48
N ARG A 194 -10.55 -5.44 -5.73
CA ARG A 194 -10.12 -4.51 -6.78
C ARG A 194 -10.10 -3.08 -6.28
N ILE A 195 -9.14 -2.32 -6.77
CA ILE A 195 -9.09 -0.86 -6.58
C ILE A 195 -9.74 -0.23 -7.80
N HIS A 196 -10.95 0.30 -7.65
CA HIS A 196 -11.68 0.97 -8.72
C HIS A 196 -11.21 2.41 -8.86
N LEU A 197 -10.89 2.82 -10.09
CA LEU A 197 -10.24 4.07 -10.38
C LEU A 197 -10.91 4.77 -11.58
N SER A 198 -10.90 6.11 -11.53
CA SER A 198 -11.15 7.01 -12.64
C SER A 198 -9.81 7.52 -13.15
N PHE A 199 -9.56 7.42 -14.44
CA PHE A 199 -8.30 7.82 -15.07
C PHE A 199 -7.94 9.27 -14.75
N ASN A 200 -8.90 10.19 -14.87
CA ASN A 200 -8.64 11.59 -14.58
C ASN A 200 -8.19 11.80 -13.14
N SER A 201 -8.93 11.26 -12.15
CA SER A 201 -8.58 11.36 -10.73
C SER A 201 -7.27 10.65 -10.42
N TRP A 202 -7.00 9.50 -11.04
CA TRP A 202 -5.81 8.69 -10.79
C TRP A 202 -4.54 9.38 -11.32
N VAL A 203 -4.59 9.93 -12.54
CA VAL A 203 -3.43 10.56 -13.17
C VAL A 203 -3.14 11.95 -12.61
N ASP A 204 -4.17 12.72 -12.24
CA ASP A 204 -4.01 14.09 -11.75
C ASP A 204 -3.34 14.15 -10.35
N ARG A 205 -3.44 13.07 -9.55
CA ARG A 205 -2.80 12.99 -8.22
C ARG A 205 -1.28 13.07 -8.24
N THR A 206 -0.63 12.70 -9.33
CA THR A 206 0.84 12.73 -9.45
C THR A 206 1.36 13.99 -10.13
N GLY A 207 0.47 14.88 -10.56
CA GLY A 207 0.84 16.16 -11.15
C GLY A 207 1.56 16.07 -12.50
N VAL A 208 1.32 15.01 -13.27
CA VAL A 208 1.90 14.84 -14.62
C VAL A 208 1.44 15.94 -15.57
N SER A 209 2.29 16.32 -16.54
CA SER A 209 1.94 17.32 -17.54
C SER A 209 0.75 16.88 -18.41
N LYS A 210 0.01 17.86 -18.96
CA LYS A 210 -1.14 17.58 -19.84
C LYS A 210 -0.77 16.73 -21.07
N SER A 211 0.39 16.98 -21.66
CA SER A 211 0.88 16.18 -22.80
C SER A 211 1.15 14.73 -22.41
N TYR A 212 1.69 14.52 -21.22
CA TYR A 212 2.00 13.19 -20.71
C TYR A 212 0.73 12.44 -20.28
N LYS A 213 -0.24 13.15 -19.66
CA LYS A 213 -1.58 12.62 -19.38
C LYS A 213 -2.23 12.09 -20.66
N ASN A 214 -2.19 12.85 -21.76
CA ASN A 214 -2.74 12.42 -23.05
C ASN A 214 -2.02 11.16 -23.58
N HIS A 215 -0.68 11.08 -23.41
CA HIS A 215 0.08 9.90 -23.82
C HIS A 215 -0.39 8.64 -23.08
N ILE A 216 -0.50 8.71 -21.75
CA ILE A 216 -0.99 7.59 -20.94
C ILE A 216 -2.43 7.22 -21.34
N GLN A 217 -3.28 8.22 -21.55
CA GLN A 217 -4.68 8.00 -21.96
C GLN A 217 -4.79 7.19 -23.27
N GLN A 218 -3.93 7.49 -24.25
CA GLN A 218 -3.91 6.73 -25.52
C GLN A 218 -3.53 5.26 -25.30
N LYS A 219 -2.68 4.95 -24.33
CA LYS A 219 -2.34 3.55 -23.98
C LYS A 219 -3.54 2.79 -23.43
N PHE A 220 -4.38 3.44 -22.62
CA PHE A 220 -5.64 2.83 -22.14
C PHE A 220 -6.64 2.62 -23.31
N ILE A 221 -6.79 3.63 -24.17
CA ILE A 221 -7.74 3.56 -25.30
C ILE A 221 -7.33 2.45 -26.28
N ASN A 222 -6.03 2.34 -26.56
CA ASN A 222 -5.48 1.41 -27.54
C ASN A 222 -5.01 0.08 -26.93
N ALA A 223 -5.26 -0.16 -25.63
CA ALA A 223 -4.94 -1.44 -25.01
C ALA A 223 -5.61 -2.61 -25.70
N GLU A 224 -4.92 -3.73 -25.79
CA GLU A 224 -5.43 -4.98 -26.38
C GLU A 224 -6.70 -5.47 -25.64
N PRO A 225 -7.60 -6.20 -26.32
CA PRO A 225 -8.87 -6.65 -25.71
C PRO A 225 -8.70 -7.40 -24.39
N HIS A 226 -7.72 -8.31 -24.29
CA HIS A 226 -7.45 -9.07 -23.07
C HIS A 226 -6.97 -8.20 -21.91
N ILE A 227 -6.23 -7.11 -22.18
CA ILE A 227 -5.81 -6.12 -21.19
C ILE A 227 -7.02 -5.34 -20.69
N LYS A 228 -7.88 -4.89 -21.62
CA LYS A 228 -9.12 -4.17 -21.28
C LYS A 228 -10.03 -5.02 -20.39
N GLU A 229 -10.16 -6.29 -20.70
CA GLU A 229 -10.94 -7.24 -19.91
C GLU A 229 -10.33 -7.43 -18.51
N ALA A 230 -9.02 -7.75 -18.43
CA ALA A 230 -8.32 -8.01 -17.18
C ALA A 230 -8.39 -6.83 -16.20
N PHE A 231 -8.26 -5.62 -16.70
CA PHE A 231 -8.27 -4.39 -15.89
C PHE A 231 -9.60 -3.64 -15.93
N GLN A 232 -10.64 -4.22 -16.52
CA GLN A 232 -11.99 -3.65 -16.61
C GLN A 232 -12.01 -2.23 -17.18
N ILE A 233 -11.17 -1.98 -18.20
CA ILE A 233 -11.03 -0.68 -18.83
C ILE A 233 -12.28 -0.36 -19.65
N ARG A 234 -12.95 0.76 -19.30
CA ARG A 234 -14.19 1.21 -19.97
C ARG A 234 -14.15 2.73 -20.15
N SER A 235 -14.41 3.19 -21.35
CA SER A 235 -14.61 4.62 -21.62
C SER A 235 -16.05 5.02 -21.25
N ILE A 236 -16.18 6.05 -20.42
CA ILE A 236 -17.48 6.60 -20.00
C ILE A 236 -17.39 8.13 -20.14
N ASP A 237 -18.20 8.69 -21.04
CA ASP A 237 -18.20 10.13 -21.35
C ASP A 237 -16.80 10.67 -21.66
N LYS A 238 -16.24 11.50 -20.77
CA LYS A 238 -14.90 12.12 -20.90
C LYS A 238 -13.85 11.47 -20.02
N ASP A 239 -14.11 10.28 -19.48
CA ASP A 239 -13.21 9.59 -18.56
C ASP A 239 -13.05 8.11 -18.95
N ILE A 240 -12.09 7.44 -18.33
CA ILE A 240 -11.87 6.00 -18.43
C ILE A 240 -11.95 5.43 -17.01
N LEU A 241 -12.88 4.50 -16.80
CA LEU A 241 -12.91 3.71 -15.58
C LEU A 241 -12.12 2.43 -15.77
N PHE A 242 -11.39 2.04 -14.73
CA PHE A 242 -10.61 0.82 -14.72
C PHE A 242 -10.42 0.32 -13.28
N SER A 243 -9.83 -0.86 -13.13
CA SER A 243 -9.56 -1.39 -11.79
C SER A 243 -8.27 -2.19 -11.75
N TRP A 244 -7.50 -1.99 -10.69
CA TRP A 244 -6.33 -2.83 -10.39
C TRP A 244 -6.69 -4.00 -9.49
N PRO A 245 -6.18 -5.21 -9.76
CA PRO A 245 -6.31 -6.30 -8.80
C PRO A 245 -5.58 -5.95 -7.52
N CYS A 246 -6.17 -6.30 -6.38
CA CYS A 246 -5.65 -6.04 -5.05
C CYS A 246 -5.75 -7.31 -4.22
N ALA A 247 -4.74 -7.59 -3.41
CA ALA A 247 -4.76 -8.67 -2.44
C ALA A 247 -4.62 -8.11 -1.02
N VAL A 248 -5.43 -8.61 -0.11
CA VAL A 248 -5.23 -8.46 1.33
C VAL A 248 -4.80 -9.81 1.86
N MET A 249 -3.60 -9.87 2.43
CA MET A 249 -2.95 -11.09 2.88
C MET A 249 -2.69 -11.00 4.38
N LYS A 250 -3.13 -12.02 5.13
CA LYS A 250 -2.78 -12.21 6.54
C LYS A 250 -1.71 -13.29 6.64
N CYS A 251 -0.56 -12.88 7.12
CA CYS A 251 0.60 -13.74 7.27
C CYS A 251 0.96 -13.88 8.74
N VAL A 252 1.42 -15.06 9.14
CA VAL A 252 1.84 -15.35 10.52
C VAL A 252 3.29 -15.78 10.52
N LYS A 253 4.06 -15.24 11.47
CA LYS A 253 5.45 -15.66 11.69
C LYS A 253 5.47 -17.09 12.25
N SER A 254 6.06 -17.99 11.49
CA SER A 254 6.30 -19.37 11.91
C SER A 254 7.41 -19.42 12.98
N VAL A 255 7.36 -20.45 13.79
CA VAL A 255 8.39 -20.74 14.81
C VAL A 255 9.70 -21.15 14.12
#